data_3174426ba6b026d12943274027461a43
#
_entry.id   3174426ba6b026d12943274027461a43
#
_cell.length_a   1.000
_cell.length_b   1.000
_cell.length_c   1.000
_cell.angle_alpha   90.00
_cell.angle_beta   90.00
_cell.angle_gamma   90.00
#
_symmetry.space_group_name_H-M   'P 1'
#
loop_
_entity.id
_entity.type
_entity.pdbx_description
1 polymer ?
#
loop_
_entity_poly.entity_id
_entity_poly.type
_entity_poly.pdbx_seq_one_letter_code
_entity_poly.pdbx_strand_id
1 'polypeptide(L)'
;MGIAGTDPVLAPVDVLVRTFNSATTLSACLAAAKRHLPVRRIIVVDRNSTDDTAEIARAFGAELHFEEAGIGRATTLAARLAETENVLYLDSDVILRSASFYSDAVRALALPRTGAVVGIAIGHRFRFGLPLGLTLLRRAWVLSIDIPDDAQGAETYFLRRALKREHRRVRYVSGAMDHLGTYRGKGWAEWQGAQLRLAAGWSISTIIDSFLVILLIHANSRSPRNVLYTPIFFLHLLRGFTDPSRWRMRDRRTVSLAYGRRGQTATSREPPVCEGGGSEERLIP
;
A
#
# COMPACT_ATOMS: atom_id res chain seq x y z
N MET A 1 -6.20 -22.46 39.19
CA MET A 1 -6.03 -21.06 39.64
C MET A 1 -5.34 -20.30 38.51
N GLY A 2 -6.15 -19.79 37.55
CA GLY A 2 -5.64 -19.11 36.37
C GLY A 2 -5.27 -17.68 36.75
N ILE A 3 -4.02 -17.34 36.55
CA ILE A 3 -3.55 -15.95 36.62
C ILE A 3 -4.20 -15.24 35.44
N ALA A 4 -5.23 -14.43 35.70
CA ALA A 4 -5.73 -13.46 34.76
C ALA A 4 -4.59 -12.44 34.51
N GLY A 5 -3.77 -12.70 33.50
CA GLY A 5 -2.81 -11.75 33.02
C GLY A 5 -3.57 -10.54 32.52
N THR A 6 -3.43 -9.40 33.20
CA THR A 6 -3.83 -8.10 32.66
C THR A 6 -3.18 -7.98 31.29
N ASP A 7 -4.00 -7.90 30.22
CA ASP A 7 -3.46 -7.61 28.87
C ASP A 7 -2.57 -6.37 28.98
N PRO A 8 -1.30 -6.46 28.57
CA PRO A 8 -0.43 -5.30 28.65
C PRO A 8 -1.08 -4.18 27.83
N VAL A 9 -1.21 -3.00 28.46
CA VAL A 9 -1.68 -1.80 27.76
C VAL A 9 -0.82 -1.66 26.52
N LEU A 10 -1.42 -1.87 25.35
CA LEU A 10 -0.70 -1.82 24.09
C LEU A 10 -0.20 -0.39 23.84
N ALA A 11 1.10 -0.24 23.67
CA ALA A 11 1.68 1.06 23.34
C ALA A 11 1.07 1.62 22.06
N PRO A 12 0.74 2.91 22.01
CA PRO A 12 0.28 3.56 20.79
C PRO A 12 1.29 3.42 19.65
N VAL A 13 0.80 3.40 18.41
CA VAL A 13 1.60 3.17 17.20
C VAL A 13 1.47 4.31 16.20
N ASP A 14 2.57 4.68 15.56
CA ASP A 14 2.55 5.55 14.40
C ASP A 14 2.13 4.73 13.16
N VAL A 15 1.07 5.18 12.49
CA VAL A 15 0.52 4.55 11.29
C VAL A 15 1.04 5.28 10.06
N LEU A 16 1.71 4.55 9.17
CA LEU A 16 2.40 5.08 8.00
C LEU A 16 1.59 4.75 6.74
N VAL A 17 1.09 5.77 6.06
CA VAL A 17 0.25 5.62 4.87
C VAL A 17 0.92 6.31 3.68
N ARG A 18 1.15 5.54 2.61
CA ARG A 18 1.67 6.10 1.36
C ARG A 18 0.50 6.26 0.41
N THR A 19 0.37 7.43 -0.20
CA THR A 19 -0.78 7.77 -1.04
C THR A 19 -0.39 8.28 -2.41
N PHE A 20 -1.24 7.98 -3.39
CA PHE A 20 -1.25 8.59 -4.71
C PHE A 20 -2.64 8.45 -5.32
N ASN A 21 -3.36 9.56 -5.49
CA ASN A 21 -4.72 9.61 -6.02
C ASN A 21 -5.64 8.58 -5.33
N SER A 22 -5.73 8.68 -4.00
CA SER A 22 -6.39 7.71 -3.14
C SER A 22 -7.71 8.22 -2.52
N ALA A 23 -8.27 9.33 -3.01
CA ALA A 23 -9.45 9.98 -2.44
C ALA A 23 -10.64 9.02 -2.26
N THR A 24 -10.81 8.07 -3.18
CA THR A 24 -11.94 7.12 -3.13
C THR A 24 -11.87 6.10 -2.00
N THR A 25 -10.70 5.84 -1.43
CA THR A 25 -10.48 4.76 -0.45
C THR A 25 -9.93 5.25 0.88
N LEU A 26 -9.17 6.35 0.87
CA LEU A 26 -8.41 6.83 2.02
C LEU A 26 -9.28 7.12 3.25
N SER A 27 -10.44 7.73 3.07
CA SER A 27 -11.35 8.05 4.17
C SER A 27 -11.77 6.80 4.94
N ALA A 28 -12.19 5.75 4.24
CA ALA A 28 -12.58 4.48 4.85
C ALA A 28 -11.39 3.76 5.51
N CYS A 29 -10.21 3.82 4.88
CA CYS A 29 -8.96 3.29 5.43
C CYS A 29 -8.62 3.95 6.78
N LEU A 30 -8.54 5.28 6.82
CA LEU A 30 -8.17 6.03 8.02
C LEU A 30 -9.22 5.91 9.14
N ALA A 31 -10.51 5.88 8.80
CA ALA A 31 -11.57 5.63 9.77
C ALA A 31 -11.44 4.25 10.43
N ALA A 32 -11.15 3.21 9.63
CA ALA A 32 -10.93 1.87 10.16
C ALA A 32 -9.67 1.79 11.04
N ALA A 33 -8.58 2.46 10.63
CA ALA A 33 -7.36 2.53 11.43
C ALA A 33 -7.62 3.16 12.80
N LYS A 34 -8.27 4.33 12.86
CA LYS A 34 -8.62 5.00 14.11
C LYS A 34 -9.56 4.19 15.01
N ARG A 35 -10.43 3.37 14.42
CA ARG A 35 -11.36 2.52 15.18
C ARG A 35 -10.69 1.32 15.84
N HIS A 36 -9.70 0.73 15.19
CA HIS A 36 -9.17 -0.59 15.55
C HIS A 36 -7.73 -0.57 16.07
N LEU A 37 -7.03 0.57 15.99
CA LEU A 37 -5.64 0.69 16.42
C LEU A 37 -5.49 1.73 17.53
N PRO A 38 -4.58 1.54 18.47
CA PRO A 38 -4.15 2.58 19.40
C PRO A 38 -3.24 3.58 18.65
N VAL A 39 -3.82 4.38 17.76
CA VAL A 39 -3.08 5.30 16.91
C VAL A 39 -2.49 6.43 17.75
N ARG A 40 -1.16 6.63 17.68
CA ARG A 40 -0.49 7.82 18.21
C ARG A 40 -0.55 8.95 17.17
N ARG A 41 -0.06 8.70 15.96
CA ARG A 41 -0.11 9.61 14.81
C ARG A 41 -0.41 8.83 13.55
N ILE A 42 -1.04 9.50 12.60
CA ILE A 42 -1.12 9.05 11.21
C ILE A 42 -0.18 9.91 10.40
N ILE A 43 0.81 9.30 9.77
CA ILE A 43 1.78 9.97 8.90
C ILE A 43 1.45 9.56 7.47
N VAL A 44 1.00 10.53 6.67
CA VAL A 44 0.69 10.34 5.25
C VAL A 44 1.82 10.91 4.43
N VAL A 45 2.42 10.06 3.57
CA VAL A 45 3.39 10.49 2.57
C VAL A 45 2.73 10.39 1.21
N ASP A 46 2.40 11.54 0.65
CA ASP A 46 1.65 11.67 -0.59
C ASP A 46 2.55 11.99 -1.78
N ARG A 47 2.30 11.35 -2.90
CA ARG A 47 3.04 11.57 -4.15
C ARG A 47 2.44 12.71 -4.99
N ASN A 48 2.16 13.86 -4.39
CA ASN A 48 1.51 14.99 -5.05
C ASN A 48 0.24 14.55 -5.81
N SER A 49 -0.70 13.98 -5.08
CA SER A 49 -2.02 13.63 -5.61
C SER A 49 -2.72 14.85 -6.21
N THR A 50 -3.49 14.62 -7.25
CA THR A 50 -4.26 15.65 -7.97
C THR A 50 -5.75 15.57 -7.68
N ASP A 51 -6.15 14.64 -6.80
CA ASP A 51 -7.51 14.48 -6.27
C ASP A 51 -7.57 14.93 -4.80
N ASP A 52 -8.70 14.76 -4.14
CA ASP A 52 -8.93 15.21 -2.76
C ASP A 52 -8.17 14.39 -1.69
N THR A 53 -7.11 13.63 -2.07
CA THR A 53 -6.35 12.78 -1.14
C THR A 53 -5.75 13.60 0.01
N ALA A 54 -5.15 14.76 -0.30
CA ALA A 54 -4.50 15.61 0.68
C ALA A 54 -5.50 16.24 1.66
N GLU A 55 -6.65 16.68 1.15
CA GLU A 55 -7.75 17.25 1.93
C GLU A 55 -8.32 16.20 2.90
N ILE A 56 -8.54 14.98 2.43
CA ILE A 56 -9.00 13.86 3.27
C ILE A 56 -7.97 13.56 4.36
N ALA A 57 -6.69 13.49 4.04
CA ALA A 57 -5.65 13.23 5.04
C ALA A 57 -5.67 14.28 6.16
N ARG A 58 -5.76 15.58 5.80
CA ARG A 58 -5.85 16.68 6.77
C ARG A 58 -7.11 16.61 7.62
N ALA A 59 -8.27 16.29 7.02
CA ALA A 59 -9.54 16.15 7.73
C ALA A 59 -9.51 15.05 8.79
N PHE A 60 -8.69 14.01 8.58
CA PHE A 60 -8.43 12.97 9.58
C PHE A 60 -7.32 13.34 10.58
N GLY A 61 -6.78 14.56 10.55
CA GLY A 61 -5.70 15.01 11.43
C GLY A 61 -4.38 14.27 11.18
N ALA A 62 -4.16 13.81 9.96
CA ALA A 62 -2.90 13.18 9.58
C ALA A 62 -1.80 14.23 9.38
N GLU A 63 -0.59 13.88 9.78
CA GLU A 63 0.62 14.61 9.43
C GLU A 63 0.96 14.32 7.96
N LEU A 64 0.82 15.33 7.09
CA LEU A 64 0.92 15.17 5.65
C LEU A 64 2.28 15.66 5.14
N HIS A 65 2.97 14.78 4.44
CA HIS A 65 4.24 15.07 3.76
C HIS A 65 4.15 14.73 2.28
N PHE A 66 4.93 15.41 1.45
CA PHE A 66 4.98 15.19 0.01
C PHE A 66 6.30 14.59 -0.42
N GLU A 67 6.25 13.69 -1.39
CA GLU A 67 7.42 12.99 -1.89
C GLU A 67 7.27 12.66 -3.38
N GLU A 68 8.31 12.92 -4.18
CA GLU A 68 8.27 12.77 -5.64
C GLU A 68 9.21 11.71 -6.21
N ALA A 69 10.26 11.30 -5.47
CA ALA A 69 11.28 10.40 -6.00
C ALA A 69 10.73 8.98 -6.22
N GLY A 70 9.86 8.51 -5.32
CA GLY A 70 9.22 7.22 -5.48
C GLY A 70 8.83 6.53 -4.19
N ILE A 71 8.17 5.38 -4.32
CA ILE A 71 7.63 4.65 -3.18
C ILE A 71 8.73 4.14 -2.21
N GLY A 72 9.94 3.90 -2.70
CA GLY A 72 11.10 3.58 -1.86
C GLY A 72 11.41 4.72 -0.90
N ARG A 73 11.52 5.94 -1.44
CA ARG A 73 11.71 7.17 -0.65
C ARG A 73 10.56 7.41 0.30
N ALA A 74 9.31 7.29 -0.19
CA ALA A 74 8.12 7.45 0.64
C ALA A 74 8.11 6.47 1.83
N THR A 75 8.50 5.21 1.61
CA THR A 75 8.61 4.19 2.66
C THR A 75 9.63 4.59 3.72
N THR A 76 10.83 4.99 3.30
CA THR A 76 11.90 5.40 4.23
C THR A 76 11.56 6.70 4.95
N LEU A 77 11.01 7.69 4.23
CA LEU A 77 10.61 8.97 4.81
C LEU A 77 9.55 8.78 5.91
N ALA A 78 8.50 8.00 5.64
CA ALA A 78 7.48 7.70 6.62
C ALA A 78 8.07 7.08 7.91
N ALA A 79 9.02 6.14 7.78
CA ALA A 79 9.70 5.57 8.94
C ALA A 79 10.61 6.56 9.66
N ARG A 80 11.23 7.52 8.96
CA ARG A 80 12.05 8.58 9.59
C ARG A 80 11.21 9.54 10.43
N LEU A 81 10.04 9.88 9.94
CA LEU A 81 9.09 10.78 10.61
C LEU A 81 8.44 10.13 11.84
N ALA A 82 8.29 8.82 11.83
CA ALA A 82 7.75 8.08 12.96
C ALA A 82 8.66 8.15 14.18
N GLU A 83 8.08 8.03 15.37
CA GLU A 83 8.80 8.07 16.65
C GLU A 83 8.60 6.80 17.47
N THR A 84 7.57 6.01 17.18
CA THR A 84 7.30 4.76 17.92
C THR A 84 8.32 3.68 17.55
N GLU A 85 8.63 2.80 18.51
CA GLU A 85 9.56 1.67 18.30
C GLU A 85 9.08 0.75 17.17
N ASN A 86 7.80 0.43 17.18
CA ASN A 86 7.13 -0.31 16.11
C ASN A 86 6.32 0.67 15.27
N VAL A 87 6.31 0.45 13.97
CA VAL A 87 5.54 1.23 13.00
C VAL A 87 4.60 0.32 12.22
N LEU A 88 3.41 0.83 11.92
CA LEU A 88 2.42 0.12 11.15
C LEU A 88 2.27 0.74 9.77
N TYR A 89 2.74 0.05 8.74
CA TYR A 89 2.43 0.42 7.36
C TYR A 89 1.01 -0.01 7.00
N LEU A 90 0.29 0.89 6.35
CA LEU A 90 -1.09 0.69 5.92
C LEU A 90 -1.26 1.26 4.51
N ASP A 91 -1.70 0.44 3.56
CA ASP A 91 -2.02 0.95 2.21
C ASP A 91 -3.36 1.69 2.24
N SER A 92 -3.46 2.77 1.47
CA SER A 92 -4.63 3.66 1.43
C SER A 92 -5.94 3.01 0.95
N ASP A 93 -5.88 1.79 0.45
CA ASP A 93 -7.00 0.98 -0.03
C ASP A 93 -7.24 -0.29 0.82
N VAL A 94 -6.71 -0.30 2.03
CA VAL A 94 -6.89 -1.40 3.00
C VAL A 94 -7.85 -0.96 4.12
N ILE A 95 -8.83 -1.81 4.40
CA ILE A 95 -9.76 -1.65 5.52
C ILE A 95 -9.39 -2.66 6.60
N LEU A 96 -8.91 -2.18 7.73
CA LEU A 96 -8.67 -3.02 8.90
C LEU A 96 -9.99 -3.54 9.47
N ARG A 97 -10.11 -4.85 9.66
CA ARG A 97 -11.32 -5.53 10.13
C ARG A 97 -11.22 -6.08 11.55
N SER A 98 -10.03 -6.50 11.94
CA SER A 98 -9.81 -7.15 13.23
C SER A 98 -9.37 -6.16 14.31
N ALA A 99 -10.14 -6.04 15.37
CA ALA A 99 -9.75 -5.25 16.54
C ALA A 99 -8.56 -5.88 17.29
N SER A 100 -8.38 -7.21 17.20
CA SER A 100 -7.25 -7.91 17.84
C SER A 100 -5.97 -7.90 17.02
N PHE A 101 -6.02 -7.46 15.75
CA PHE A 101 -4.85 -7.52 14.87
C PHE A 101 -3.60 -6.93 15.52
N TYR A 102 -3.71 -5.75 16.11
CA TYR A 102 -2.53 -5.06 16.65
C TYR A 102 -1.93 -5.81 17.84
N SER A 103 -2.76 -6.29 18.76
CA SER A 103 -2.30 -7.09 19.91
C SER A 103 -1.65 -8.40 19.46
N ASP A 104 -2.25 -9.09 18.48
CA ASP A 104 -1.71 -10.32 17.90
C ASP A 104 -0.38 -10.04 17.18
N ALA A 105 -0.31 -8.92 16.45
CA ALA A 105 0.89 -8.53 15.72
C ALA A 105 2.04 -8.16 16.67
N VAL A 106 1.79 -7.43 17.75
CA VAL A 106 2.80 -7.10 18.76
C VAL A 106 3.33 -8.36 19.43
N ARG A 107 2.44 -9.26 19.87
CA ARG A 107 2.84 -10.55 20.44
C ARG A 107 3.67 -11.38 19.46
N ALA A 108 3.24 -11.43 18.20
CA ALA A 108 3.97 -12.17 17.16
C ALA A 108 5.32 -11.55 16.83
N LEU A 109 5.43 -10.21 16.84
CA LEU A 109 6.69 -9.49 16.58
C LEU A 109 7.73 -9.69 17.71
N ALA A 110 7.27 -9.93 18.93
CA ALA A 110 8.12 -10.24 20.07
C ALA A 110 8.72 -11.66 20.03
N LEU A 111 8.16 -12.56 19.22
CA LEU A 111 8.69 -13.93 19.10
C LEU A 111 10.06 -13.96 18.44
N PRO A 112 10.94 -14.91 18.82
CA PRO A 112 12.29 -15.02 18.27
C PRO A 112 12.30 -15.07 16.73
N ARG A 113 13.27 -14.37 16.15
CA ARG A 113 13.47 -14.27 14.70
C ARG A 113 12.28 -13.70 13.91
N THR A 114 11.25 -13.13 14.53
CA THR A 114 10.22 -12.42 13.80
C THR A 114 10.73 -11.06 13.38
N GLY A 115 10.67 -10.77 12.09
CA GLY A 115 11.09 -9.47 11.53
C GLY A 115 9.92 -8.63 11.06
N ALA A 116 8.78 -9.26 10.71
CA ALA A 116 7.58 -8.59 10.26
C ALA A 116 6.34 -9.39 10.60
N VAL A 117 5.21 -8.68 10.84
CA VAL A 117 3.89 -9.30 10.98
C VAL A 117 2.93 -8.63 10.00
N VAL A 118 2.34 -9.44 9.13
CA VAL A 118 1.51 -9.01 8.02
C VAL A 118 0.07 -9.43 8.26
N GLY A 119 -0.85 -8.48 8.22
CA GLY A 119 -2.28 -8.74 8.15
C GLY A 119 -2.68 -9.11 6.72
N ILE A 120 -3.47 -10.15 6.56
CA ILE A 120 -3.97 -10.60 5.26
C ILE A 120 -5.47 -10.85 5.31
N ALA A 121 -6.13 -10.68 4.16
CA ALA A 121 -7.56 -10.94 4.02
C ALA A 121 -7.87 -12.44 4.05
N ILE A 122 -7.13 -13.24 3.31
CA ILE A 122 -7.28 -14.68 3.18
C ILE A 122 -5.88 -15.32 3.22
N GLY A 123 -5.81 -16.56 3.65
CA GLY A 123 -4.61 -17.30 4.03
C GLY A 123 -3.55 -17.59 2.98
N HIS A 124 -3.20 -16.67 2.08
CA HIS A 124 -2.06 -16.86 1.20
C HIS A 124 -0.81 -16.10 1.69
N ARG A 125 0.34 -16.71 1.53
CA ARG A 125 1.63 -16.15 1.95
C ARG A 125 2.34 -15.55 0.75
N PHE A 126 2.80 -14.31 0.90
CA PHE A 126 3.59 -13.66 -0.14
C PHE A 126 5.01 -14.21 -0.16
N ARG A 127 5.50 -14.59 -1.33
CA ARG A 127 6.84 -15.18 -1.49
C ARG A 127 7.90 -14.16 -1.92
N PHE A 128 7.51 -13.13 -2.69
CA PHE A 128 8.46 -12.20 -3.28
C PHE A 128 8.73 -10.98 -2.47
N GLY A 129 7.70 -10.21 -2.17
CA GLY A 129 7.79 -8.98 -1.43
C GLY A 129 7.40 -9.18 0.02
N LEU A 130 7.69 -8.18 0.84
CA LEU A 130 7.03 -7.96 2.11
C LEU A 130 5.89 -6.98 1.84
N PRO A 131 4.63 -7.43 1.74
CA PRO A 131 3.53 -6.51 1.49
C PRO A 131 3.44 -5.52 2.65
N LEU A 132 3.25 -4.24 2.32
CA LEU A 132 3.12 -3.18 3.33
C LEU A 132 1.67 -2.71 3.53
N GLY A 133 0.71 -3.46 2.97
CA GLY A 133 -0.72 -3.12 3.04
C GLY A 133 -1.29 -3.08 4.45
N LEU A 134 -0.84 -3.96 5.32
CA LEU A 134 -1.11 -3.94 6.77
C LEU A 134 0.04 -4.69 7.44
N THR A 135 1.11 -3.99 7.80
CA THR A 135 2.34 -4.66 8.27
C THR A 135 2.99 -3.92 9.41
N LEU A 136 3.15 -4.62 10.54
CA LEU A 136 3.86 -4.16 11.72
C LEU A 136 5.34 -4.52 11.62
N LEU A 137 6.20 -3.52 11.83
CA LEU A 137 7.66 -3.61 11.73
C LEU A 137 8.33 -2.84 12.86
N ARG A 138 9.56 -3.24 13.22
CA ARG A 138 10.42 -2.38 14.03
C ARG A 138 10.96 -1.23 13.18
N ARG A 139 10.74 0.00 13.61
CA ARG A 139 11.18 1.22 12.93
C ARG A 139 12.69 1.22 12.64
N ALA A 140 13.50 0.92 13.65
CA ALA A 140 14.96 0.90 13.53
C ALA A 140 15.41 -0.09 12.45
N TRP A 141 14.73 -1.24 12.33
CA TRP A 141 15.04 -2.20 11.28
C TRP A 141 14.72 -1.67 9.88
N VAL A 142 13.57 -1.03 9.69
CA VAL A 142 13.23 -0.43 8.38
C VAL A 142 14.30 0.59 7.97
N LEU A 143 14.73 1.43 8.90
CA LEU A 143 15.75 2.46 8.66
C LEU A 143 17.16 1.90 8.39
N SER A 144 17.43 0.66 8.77
CA SER A 144 18.69 -0.02 8.48
C SER A 144 18.77 -0.62 7.07
N ILE A 145 17.66 -0.64 6.34
CA ILE A 145 17.60 -1.22 4.99
C ILE A 145 17.86 -0.14 3.96
N ASP A 146 18.80 -0.40 3.09
CA ASP A 146 19.05 0.43 1.92
C ASP A 146 17.97 0.14 0.85
N ILE A 147 16.96 0.98 0.82
CA ILE A 147 15.88 0.94 -0.18
C ILE A 147 16.16 2.08 -1.16
N PRO A 148 16.40 1.79 -2.44
CA PRO A 148 16.59 2.85 -3.44
C PRO A 148 15.39 3.81 -3.47
N ASP A 149 15.65 5.10 -3.51
CA ASP A 149 14.62 6.14 -3.51
C ASP A 149 13.64 5.96 -4.67
N ASP A 150 14.13 5.56 -5.82
CA ASP A 150 13.35 5.30 -7.05
C ASP A 150 12.80 3.87 -7.15
N ALA A 151 12.85 3.10 -6.06
CA ALA A 151 12.28 1.74 -6.03
C ALA A 151 10.74 1.80 -6.17
N GLN A 152 10.28 1.69 -7.39
CA GLN A 152 8.85 1.83 -7.73
C GLN A 152 8.09 0.51 -7.54
N GLY A 153 7.60 0.25 -6.32
CA GLY A 153 6.95 -1.03 -5.98
C GLY A 153 7.92 -2.18 -5.72
N ALA A 154 9.22 -1.96 -5.88
CA ALA A 154 10.25 -2.93 -5.55
C ALA A 154 10.75 -2.80 -4.09
N GLU A 155 10.32 -1.78 -3.35
CA GLU A 155 10.67 -1.58 -1.93
C GLU A 155 10.32 -2.82 -1.09
N THR A 156 9.20 -3.45 -1.38
CA THR A 156 8.74 -4.69 -0.73
C THR A 156 9.72 -5.85 -0.95
N TYR A 157 10.38 -5.89 -2.11
CA TYR A 157 11.39 -6.88 -2.43
C TYR A 157 12.68 -6.66 -1.63
N PHE A 158 13.15 -5.42 -1.51
CA PHE A 158 14.34 -5.08 -0.72
C PHE A 158 14.15 -5.45 0.75
N LEU A 159 13.00 -5.10 1.33
CA LEU A 159 12.61 -5.51 2.68
C LEU A 159 12.60 -7.04 2.85
N ARG A 160 11.99 -7.76 1.90
CA ARG A 160 11.96 -9.22 1.95
C ARG A 160 13.35 -9.84 1.85
N ARG A 161 14.20 -9.32 0.98
CA ARG A 161 15.59 -9.77 0.83
C ARG A 161 16.39 -9.55 2.11
N ALA A 162 16.20 -8.42 2.78
CA ALA A 162 16.84 -8.14 4.06
C ALA A 162 16.40 -9.15 5.14
N LEU A 163 15.10 -9.40 5.27
CA LEU A 163 14.60 -10.44 6.20
C LEU A 163 15.21 -11.81 5.93
N LYS A 164 15.34 -12.20 4.64
CA LYS A 164 15.97 -13.48 4.27
C LYS A 164 17.43 -13.52 4.67
N ARG A 165 18.20 -12.45 4.41
CA ARG A 165 19.63 -12.37 4.78
C ARG A 165 19.85 -12.45 6.28
N GLU A 166 18.96 -11.86 7.06
CA GLU A 166 19.00 -11.89 8.53
C GLU A 166 18.34 -13.13 9.14
N HIS A 167 17.90 -14.10 8.32
CA HIS A 167 17.17 -15.30 8.76
C HIS A 167 15.94 -14.97 9.61
N ARG A 168 15.29 -13.80 9.38
CA ARG A 168 14.08 -13.39 10.05
C ARG A 168 12.84 -13.95 9.36
N ARG A 169 11.81 -14.24 10.16
CA ARG A 169 10.54 -14.78 9.70
C ARG A 169 9.51 -13.69 9.51
N VAL A 170 8.63 -13.87 8.52
CA VAL A 170 7.38 -13.12 8.38
C VAL A 170 6.26 -13.96 8.95
N ARG A 171 5.48 -13.38 9.86
CA ARG A 171 4.27 -14.00 10.38
C ARG A 171 3.04 -13.37 9.75
N TYR A 172 1.95 -14.12 9.68
CA TYR A 172 0.72 -13.67 9.03
C TYR A 172 -0.45 -13.80 9.98
N VAL A 173 -1.32 -12.77 10.01
CA VAL A 173 -2.59 -12.77 10.73
C VAL A 173 -3.70 -12.73 9.68
N SER A 174 -4.46 -13.82 9.57
CA SER A 174 -5.55 -13.98 8.59
C SER A 174 -6.81 -13.26 9.04
N GLY A 175 -7.64 -12.82 8.09
CA GLY A 175 -8.90 -12.13 8.37
C GLY A 175 -8.74 -10.73 8.98
N ALA A 176 -7.52 -10.18 8.94
CA ALA A 176 -7.22 -8.90 9.56
C ALA A 176 -7.74 -7.71 8.75
N MET A 177 -7.87 -7.85 7.45
CA MET A 177 -8.19 -6.74 6.54
C MET A 177 -9.02 -7.17 5.34
N ASP A 178 -9.69 -6.17 4.73
CA ASP A 178 -10.15 -6.22 3.35
C ASP A 178 -9.30 -5.28 2.50
N HIS A 179 -9.03 -5.68 1.27
CA HIS A 179 -8.35 -4.86 0.29
C HIS A 179 -9.36 -4.34 -0.72
N LEU A 180 -9.57 -3.03 -0.77
CA LEU A 180 -10.50 -2.37 -1.69
C LEU A 180 -9.94 -2.26 -3.11
N GLY A 181 -8.73 -2.77 -3.33
CA GLY A 181 -8.01 -2.70 -4.59
C GLY A 181 -8.86 -3.15 -5.76
N THR A 182 -9.01 -2.25 -6.71
CA THR A 182 -9.69 -2.48 -7.97
C THR A 182 -8.88 -3.43 -8.85
N TYR A 183 -9.56 -4.04 -9.83
CA TYR A 183 -8.95 -4.86 -10.87
C TYR A 183 -7.67 -4.23 -11.43
N ARG A 184 -6.58 -4.95 -11.34
CA ARG A 184 -5.27 -4.53 -11.84
C ARG A 184 -5.12 -4.99 -13.28
N GLY A 185 -5.12 -4.04 -14.23
CA GLY A 185 -5.04 -4.33 -15.66
C GLY A 185 -3.70 -4.91 -16.12
N LYS A 186 -3.63 -5.27 -17.41
CA LYS A 186 -2.42 -5.83 -18.07
C LYS A 186 -1.19 -4.93 -17.89
N GLY A 187 -1.36 -3.60 -17.94
CA GLY A 187 -0.28 -2.64 -17.72
C GLY A 187 0.35 -2.74 -16.32
N TRP A 188 -0.44 -3.07 -15.30
CA TRP A 188 0.09 -3.33 -13.97
C TRP A 188 0.97 -4.60 -13.95
N ALA A 189 0.59 -5.66 -14.65
CA ALA A 189 1.40 -6.87 -14.72
C ALA A 189 2.75 -6.62 -15.42
N GLU A 190 2.76 -5.85 -16.51
CA GLU A 190 4.01 -5.43 -17.17
C GLU A 190 4.90 -4.60 -16.24
N TRP A 191 4.32 -3.60 -15.56
CA TRP A 191 5.03 -2.79 -14.59
C TRP A 191 5.63 -3.63 -13.47
N GLN A 192 4.86 -4.57 -12.88
CA GLN A 192 5.35 -5.51 -11.86
C GLN A 192 6.54 -6.34 -12.38
N GLY A 193 6.46 -6.84 -13.60
CA GLY A 193 7.55 -7.57 -14.23
C GLY A 193 8.82 -6.73 -14.35
N ALA A 194 8.70 -5.48 -14.80
CA ALA A 194 9.82 -4.56 -14.88
C ALA A 194 10.45 -4.27 -13.51
N GLN A 195 9.62 -4.03 -12.47
CA GLN A 195 10.11 -3.80 -11.10
C GLN A 195 10.84 -5.03 -10.55
N LEU A 196 10.29 -6.22 -10.77
CA LEU A 196 10.96 -7.47 -10.38
C LEU A 196 12.30 -7.63 -11.08
N ARG A 197 12.39 -7.32 -12.37
CA ARG A 197 13.64 -7.36 -13.14
C ARG A 197 14.68 -6.38 -12.61
N LEU A 198 14.28 -5.16 -12.30
CA LEU A 198 15.16 -4.12 -11.76
C LEU A 198 15.66 -4.48 -10.37
N ALA A 199 14.80 -5.07 -9.52
CA ALA A 199 15.15 -5.43 -8.15
C ALA A 199 15.91 -6.76 -8.02
N ALA A 200 15.52 -7.78 -8.77
CA ALA A 200 16.04 -9.15 -8.65
C ALA A 200 17.07 -9.52 -9.70
N GLY A 201 17.22 -8.74 -10.75
CA GLY A 201 18.02 -9.11 -11.91
C GLY A 201 17.38 -10.26 -12.71
N TRP A 202 18.15 -11.00 -13.48
CA TRP A 202 17.70 -12.22 -14.14
C TRP A 202 17.61 -13.36 -13.10
N SER A 203 16.41 -13.88 -12.88
CA SER A 203 16.17 -14.96 -11.93
C SER A 203 14.98 -15.81 -12.35
N ILE A 204 15.26 -17.05 -12.75
CA ILE A 204 14.22 -18.03 -13.10
C ILE A 204 13.30 -18.33 -11.93
N SER A 205 13.86 -18.43 -10.72
CA SER A 205 13.06 -18.65 -9.51
C SER A 205 12.07 -17.51 -9.28
N THR A 206 12.47 -16.26 -9.51
CA THR A 206 11.59 -15.10 -9.41
C THR A 206 10.46 -15.14 -10.43
N ILE A 207 10.75 -15.59 -11.65
CA ILE A 207 9.74 -15.75 -12.71
C ILE A 207 8.72 -16.83 -12.34
N ILE A 208 9.19 -18.01 -11.92
CA ILE A 208 8.30 -19.12 -11.50
C ILE A 208 7.43 -18.70 -10.33
N ASP A 209 8.06 -18.14 -9.34
CA ASP A 209 7.37 -17.65 -8.18
C ASP A 209 6.30 -16.61 -8.56
N SER A 210 6.57 -15.66 -9.48
CA SER A 210 5.59 -14.65 -9.96
C SER A 210 4.38 -15.32 -10.60
N PHE A 211 4.58 -16.38 -11.39
CA PHE A 211 3.49 -17.15 -11.95
C PHE A 211 2.61 -17.75 -10.85
N LEU A 212 3.23 -18.39 -9.86
CA LEU A 212 2.50 -19.00 -8.75
C LEU A 212 1.71 -17.97 -7.93
N VAL A 213 2.27 -16.78 -7.71
CA VAL A 213 1.56 -15.70 -7.00
C VAL A 213 0.37 -15.20 -7.80
N ILE A 214 0.51 -14.95 -9.10
CA ILE A 214 -0.61 -14.53 -9.96
C ILE A 214 -1.69 -15.60 -9.97
N LEU A 215 -1.31 -16.87 -10.13
CA LEU A 215 -2.23 -17.99 -10.07
C LEU A 215 -3.00 -18.04 -8.76
N LEU A 216 -2.32 -17.89 -7.62
CA LEU A 216 -2.95 -17.89 -6.29
C LEU A 216 -3.88 -16.69 -6.10
N ILE A 217 -3.51 -15.50 -6.57
CA ILE A 217 -4.37 -14.30 -6.52
C ILE A 217 -5.64 -14.54 -7.33
N HIS A 218 -5.52 -15.11 -8.53
CA HIS A 218 -6.66 -15.38 -9.37
C HIS A 218 -7.54 -16.52 -8.83
N ALA A 219 -6.92 -17.57 -8.27
CA ALA A 219 -7.65 -18.69 -7.67
C ALA A 219 -8.46 -18.28 -6.42
N ASN A 220 -7.95 -17.31 -5.64
CA ASN A 220 -8.64 -16.77 -4.47
C ASN A 220 -9.57 -15.59 -4.79
N SER A 221 -9.70 -15.21 -6.06
CA SER A 221 -10.61 -14.15 -6.45
C SER A 221 -12.07 -14.62 -6.38
N ARG A 222 -13.00 -13.66 -6.23
CA ARG A 222 -14.45 -13.95 -6.17
C ARG A 222 -14.99 -14.61 -7.46
N SER A 223 -14.23 -14.57 -8.57
CA SER A 223 -14.60 -15.19 -9.84
C SER A 223 -13.60 -16.26 -10.24
N PRO A 224 -13.98 -17.54 -10.30
CA PRO A 224 -13.10 -18.61 -10.74
C PRO A 224 -12.62 -18.44 -12.20
N ARG A 225 -13.36 -17.66 -13.01
CA ARG A 225 -12.96 -17.32 -14.39
C ARG A 225 -11.65 -16.55 -14.43
N ASN A 226 -11.28 -15.86 -13.36
CA ASN A 226 -10.02 -15.11 -13.29
C ASN A 226 -8.79 -16.04 -13.41
N VAL A 227 -8.90 -17.30 -13.03
CA VAL A 227 -7.83 -18.29 -13.21
C VAL A 227 -7.46 -18.45 -14.69
N LEU A 228 -8.43 -18.36 -15.60
CA LEU A 228 -8.20 -18.44 -17.04
C LEU A 228 -7.38 -17.26 -17.58
N TYR A 229 -7.36 -16.14 -16.87
CA TYR A 229 -6.55 -14.97 -17.24
C TYR A 229 -5.11 -15.05 -16.71
N THR A 230 -4.78 -16.01 -15.85
CA THR A 230 -3.43 -16.17 -15.28
C THR A 230 -2.34 -16.22 -16.35
N PRO A 231 -2.46 -17.02 -17.44
CA PRO A 231 -1.43 -17.06 -18.48
C PRO A 231 -1.25 -15.71 -19.18
N ILE A 232 -2.35 -14.99 -19.44
CA ILE A 232 -2.31 -13.68 -20.09
C ILE A 232 -1.61 -12.65 -19.20
N PHE A 233 -1.97 -12.61 -17.93
CA PHE A 233 -1.30 -11.71 -16.96
C PHE A 233 0.18 -12.05 -16.81
N PHE A 234 0.51 -13.33 -16.80
CA PHE A 234 1.89 -13.79 -16.73
C PHE A 234 2.70 -13.40 -17.97
N LEU A 235 2.13 -13.50 -19.16
CA LEU A 235 2.79 -13.03 -20.40
C LEU A 235 3.07 -11.52 -20.34
N HIS A 236 2.15 -10.72 -19.85
CA HIS A 236 2.39 -9.29 -19.64
C HIS A 236 3.47 -9.04 -18.59
N LEU A 237 3.51 -9.80 -17.50
CA LEU A 237 4.58 -9.72 -16.50
C LEU A 237 5.94 -10.07 -17.13
N LEU A 238 6.01 -11.16 -17.93
CA LEU A 238 7.23 -11.54 -18.63
C LEU A 238 7.69 -10.46 -19.62
N ARG A 239 6.76 -9.82 -20.33
CA ARG A 239 7.09 -8.71 -21.23
C ARG A 239 7.75 -7.55 -20.49
N GLY A 240 7.20 -7.14 -19.34
CA GLY A 240 7.83 -6.12 -18.50
C GLY A 240 9.16 -6.58 -17.93
N PHE A 241 9.28 -7.86 -17.54
CA PHE A 241 10.51 -8.44 -17.00
C PHE A 241 11.64 -8.50 -18.06
N THR A 242 11.32 -8.78 -19.31
CA THR A 242 12.30 -8.85 -20.41
C THR A 242 12.70 -7.48 -20.92
N ASP A 243 11.77 -6.51 -20.91
CA ASP A 243 12.01 -5.14 -21.36
C ASP A 243 11.64 -4.11 -20.27
N PRO A 244 12.46 -3.98 -19.20
CA PRO A 244 12.19 -3.04 -18.13
C PRO A 244 12.44 -1.57 -18.53
N SER A 245 13.04 -1.32 -19.69
CA SER A 245 13.41 0.04 -20.12
C SER A 245 12.19 0.96 -20.29
N ARG A 246 11.06 0.39 -20.69
CA ARG A 246 9.77 1.08 -20.83
C ARG A 246 9.21 1.61 -19.48
N TRP A 247 9.68 1.03 -18.38
CA TRP A 247 9.17 1.26 -17.06
C TRP A 247 10.20 1.88 -16.11
N ARG A 248 11.28 2.43 -16.66
CA ARG A 248 12.20 3.27 -15.89
C ARG A 248 11.49 4.57 -15.54
N MET A 249 10.96 4.60 -14.33
CA MET A 249 9.99 5.60 -13.94
C MET A 249 10.64 6.83 -13.35
N ARG A 250 10.98 7.77 -14.22
CA ARG A 250 11.04 9.19 -13.87
C ARG A 250 9.80 9.97 -14.36
N ASP A 251 8.91 9.31 -15.13
CA ASP A 251 7.77 9.98 -15.75
C ASP A 251 6.45 9.70 -15.01
N ARG A 252 5.79 10.76 -14.55
CA ARG A 252 4.45 10.72 -13.92
C ARG A 252 3.41 10.03 -14.81
N ARG A 253 3.54 10.10 -16.14
CA ARG A 253 2.64 9.46 -17.10
C ARG A 253 2.69 7.94 -17.01
N THR A 254 3.87 7.39 -16.78
CA THR A 254 4.08 5.94 -16.68
C THR A 254 3.41 5.37 -15.43
N VAL A 255 3.43 6.10 -14.32
CA VAL A 255 2.72 5.71 -13.08
C VAL A 255 1.22 5.65 -13.31
N SER A 256 0.66 6.68 -13.95
CA SER A 256 -0.76 6.73 -14.27
C SER A 256 -1.22 5.56 -15.13
N LEU A 257 -0.40 5.12 -16.09
CA LEU A 257 -0.67 3.96 -16.93
C LEU A 257 -0.60 2.64 -16.15
N ALA A 258 0.35 2.50 -15.22
CA ALA A 258 0.53 1.29 -14.42
C ALA A 258 -0.60 1.06 -13.41
N TYR A 259 -1.06 2.14 -12.77
CA TYR A 259 -2.13 2.06 -11.78
C TYR A 259 -3.55 2.17 -12.37
N GLY A 260 -3.65 2.33 -13.71
CA GLY A 260 -4.90 2.61 -14.37
C GLY A 260 -5.46 4.00 -14.02
N ARG A 261 -6.34 4.54 -14.82
CA ARG A 261 -7.03 5.80 -14.51
C ARG A 261 -7.97 5.57 -13.32
N ARG A 262 -7.47 5.55 -12.12
CA ARG A 262 -8.30 5.66 -10.92
C ARG A 262 -8.88 7.08 -10.94
N GLY A 263 -10.13 7.23 -11.29
CA GLY A 263 -10.86 8.48 -11.10
C GLY A 263 -11.24 9.29 -12.34
N GLN A 264 -11.04 8.82 -13.56
CA GLN A 264 -11.55 9.55 -14.75
C GLN A 264 -12.92 9.07 -15.24
N THR A 265 -13.73 8.48 -14.41
CA THR A 265 -15.17 8.21 -14.69
C THR A 265 -16.11 8.96 -13.76
N ALA A 266 -15.64 9.99 -13.08
CA ALA A 266 -16.50 10.95 -12.41
C ALA A 266 -16.38 12.29 -13.13
N THR A 267 -17.21 12.43 -14.18
CA THR A 267 -17.82 13.66 -14.66
C THR A 267 -17.01 14.95 -14.53
N SER A 268 -16.22 15.26 -15.56
CA SER A 268 -16.12 16.66 -15.99
C SER A 268 -17.46 17.06 -16.66
N ARG A 269 -18.50 17.15 -15.88
CA ARG A 269 -19.59 18.09 -16.14
C ARG A 269 -19.14 19.37 -15.46
N GLU A 270 -18.65 20.29 -16.25
CA GLU A 270 -18.59 21.72 -15.87
C GLU A 270 -19.93 22.09 -15.26
N PRO A 271 -19.93 22.76 -14.10
CA PRO A 271 -21.16 23.33 -13.60
C PRO A 271 -21.69 24.30 -14.66
N PRO A 272 -23.00 24.35 -14.92
CA PRO A 272 -23.54 25.32 -15.86
C PRO A 272 -23.15 26.73 -15.42
N VAL A 273 -22.52 27.47 -16.32
CA VAL A 273 -22.29 28.90 -16.17
C VAL A 273 -23.63 29.53 -15.99
N CYS A 274 -23.91 30.02 -14.81
CA CYS A 274 -25.07 30.87 -14.57
C CYS A 274 -24.77 32.20 -15.28
N GLU A 275 -25.28 32.37 -16.50
CA GLU A 275 -25.38 33.69 -17.12
C GLU A 275 -26.19 34.60 -16.21
N GLY A 276 -25.52 35.64 -15.70
CA GLY A 276 -26.12 36.66 -14.88
C GLY A 276 -27.13 37.44 -15.66
N GLY A 277 -28.42 37.18 -15.38
CA GLY A 277 -29.50 38.09 -15.73
C GLY A 277 -29.43 39.35 -14.87
N GLY A 278 -29.07 40.43 -15.48
CA GLY A 278 -29.15 41.76 -14.87
C GLY A 278 -30.61 42.05 -14.50
N SER A 279 -30.84 42.42 -13.26
CA SER A 279 -32.06 43.08 -12.83
C SER A 279 -31.72 44.47 -12.34
N GLU A 280 -32.21 45.44 -13.12
CA GLU A 280 -32.24 46.85 -12.83
C GLU A 280 -32.85 47.15 -11.46
N GLU A 281 -32.12 47.89 -10.65
CA GLU A 281 -32.66 48.64 -9.52
C GLU A 281 -33.66 49.68 -10.00
N ARG A 282 -34.95 49.58 -9.67
CA ARG A 282 -35.88 50.69 -9.66
C ARG A 282 -36.12 51.15 -8.23
N LEU A 283 -35.52 52.29 -7.91
CA LEU A 283 -35.92 53.20 -6.84
C LEU A 283 -37.34 53.73 -7.14
N ILE A 284 -38.25 53.65 -6.19
CA ILE A 284 -39.50 54.42 -6.16
C ILE A 284 -39.80 54.86 -4.72
N PRO A 285 -40.47 55.95 -4.51
CA PRO A 285 -40.12 57.14 -3.74
C PRO A 285 -40.40 57.02 -2.25
#